data_a5db2bbc53ce03be133ae3350ce60369
#
_entry.id   a5db2bbc53ce03be133ae3350ce60369
#
_cell.length_a   1.000
_cell.length_b   1.000
_cell.length_c   1.000
_cell.angle_alpha   90.00
_cell.angle_beta   90.00
_cell.angle_gamma   90.00
#
_symmetry.space_group_name_H-M   'P 1'
#
loop_
_entity.id
_entity.type
_entity.pdbx_description
1 polymer ?
#
loop_
_entity_poly.entity_id
_entity_poly.type
_entity_poly.pdbx_seq_one_letter_code
_entity_poly.pdbx_strand_id
1 'polypeptide(L)'
;DLIDTGVNVVRSHQYIMLGGSEAATPKGRAEYGPLTKFRVIPHTMNTYELFRETIFAPEIDEICVGNDTMTFDEYEECRMFDLTVEVFYNNALLLELFKLLKARGIRISTLITRIHARATSAASLVAELYEGFRRETNELFDSHEQLHDFLRRDGVAEKYQSGQLGNNEQLMYSAMMVFGHMKDVHHIAYDVARELFRENGAYEDWVADYLSELIE
;
A
#
# COMPACT_ATOMS: atom_id res chain seq x y z
N ASP A 1 8.15 -11.68 -9.61
CA ASP A 1 7.28 -12.57 -10.26
C ASP A 1 6.57 -13.64 -9.41
N LEU A 2 6.42 -13.39 -8.08
CA LEU A 2 5.63 -14.27 -7.21
C LEU A 2 4.19 -14.42 -7.69
N ILE A 3 3.59 -13.33 -8.19
CA ILE A 3 2.23 -13.31 -8.76
C ILE A 3 2.06 -14.37 -9.85
N ASP A 4 3.05 -14.53 -10.74
CA ASP A 4 2.98 -15.47 -11.87
C ASP A 4 3.15 -16.95 -11.44
N THR A 5 3.64 -17.20 -10.21
CA THR A 5 3.72 -18.56 -9.67
C THR A 5 2.36 -19.11 -9.23
N GLY A 6 1.35 -18.25 -9.12
CA GLY A 6 -0.01 -18.62 -8.74
C GLY A 6 -0.27 -18.69 -7.25
N VAL A 7 0.58 -18.03 -6.42
CA VAL A 7 0.27 -17.81 -5.00
C VAL A 7 -1.00 -16.95 -4.87
N ASN A 8 -1.82 -17.23 -3.87
CA ASN A 8 -3.12 -16.55 -3.71
C ASN A 8 -2.99 -15.13 -3.18
N VAL A 9 -1.96 -14.85 -2.39
CA VAL A 9 -1.74 -13.56 -1.73
C VAL A 9 -0.26 -13.24 -1.75
N VAL A 10 0.08 -12.00 -2.11
CA VAL A 10 1.43 -11.44 -2.01
C VAL A 10 1.35 -10.20 -1.12
N ARG A 11 2.04 -10.23 0.01
CA ARG A 11 2.13 -9.08 0.92
C ARG A 11 3.59 -8.78 1.20
N SER A 12 3.94 -7.51 1.11
CA SER A 12 5.17 -6.99 1.67
C SER A 12 4.86 -6.26 2.99
N HIS A 13 5.83 -6.23 3.87
CA HIS A 13 5.71 -5.54 5.15
C HIS A 13 6.84 -4.53 5.27
N GLN A 14 6.53 -3.39 5.87
CA GLN A 14 7.56 -2.43 6.24
C GLN A 14 8.53 -3.09 7.23
N TYR A 15 9.81 -2.85 7.02
CA TYR A 15 10.85 -3.43 7.88
C TYR A 15 10.95 -2.60 9.18
N ILE A 16 10.56 -3.23 10.28
CA ILE A 16 10.59 -2.60 11.61
C ILE A 16 11.94 -2.89 12.26
N MET A 17 12.57 -1.85 12.78
CA MET A 17 13.84 -1.92 13.50
C MET A 17 13.59 -2.36 14.95
N LEU A 18 13.24 -3.64 15.12
CA LEU A 18 12.93 -4.19 16.44
C LEU A 18 14.17 -4.21 17.34
N GLY A 19 14.03 -3.70 18.55
CA GLY A 19 15.08 -3.77 19.56
C GLY A 19 15.49 -5.23 19.82
N GLY A 20 16.81 -5.51 19.75
CA GLY A 20 17.37 -6.86 19.86
C GLY A 20 17.48 -7.62 18.53
N SER A 21 16.95 -7.14 17.41
CA SER A 21 17.24 -7.70 16.09
C SER A 21 18.65 -7.35 15.63
N GLU A 22 19.24 -8.17 14.76
CA GLU A 22 20.59 -7.94 14.23
C GLU A 22 20.73 -6.59 13.55
N ALA A 23 19.77 -6.21 12.71
CA ALA A 23 19.77 -4.94 11.98
C ALA A 23 19.67 -3.72 12.91
N ALA A 24 19.04 -3.83 14.07
CA ALA A 24 18.92 -2.73 15.03
C ALA A 24 20.20 -2.53 15.87
N THR A 25 21.15 -3.49 15.84
CA THR A 25 22.43 -3.32 16.54
C THR A 25 23.32 -2.26 15.89
N PRO A 26 24.25 -1.63 16.63
CA PRO A 26 25.20 -0.69 16.03
C PRO A 26 25.98 -1.30 14.86
N LYS A 27 26.33 -2.59 14.95
CA LYS A 27 27.01 -3.32 13.88
C LYS A 27 26.10 -3.46 12.65
N GLY A 28 24.86 -3.89 12.82
CA GLY A 28 23.91 -4.05 11.73
C GLY A 28 23.59 -2.72 11.05
N ARG A 29 23.42 -1.64 11.83
CA ARG A 29 23.22 -0.29 11.26
C ARG A 29 24.42 0.18 10.44
N ALA A 30 25.64 -0.11 10.88
CA ALA A 30 26.85 0.23 10.12
C ALA A 30 27.02 -0.64 8.87
N GLU A 31 26.55 -1.89 8.89
CA GLU A 31 26.66 -2.84 7.78
C GLU A 31 25.60 -2.62 6.69
N TYR A 32 24.35 -2.35 7.08
CA TYR A 32 23.22 -2.25 6.14
C TYR A 32 22.82 -0.82 5.78
N GLY A 33 23.38 0.19 6.48
CA GLY A 33 23.12 1.61 6.23
C GLY A 33 21.62 2.00 6.22
N PRO A 34 20.77 1.51 7.18
CA PRO A 34 19.34 1.77 7.10
C PRO A 34 19.04 3.26 7.29
N LEU A 35 18.26 3.83 6.38
CA LEU A 35 17.58 5.08 6.58
C LEU A 35 16.29 4.79 7.35
N THR A 36 16.16 5.36 8.56
CA THR A 36 15.00 5.05 9.41
C THR A 36 14.17 6.28 9.71
N LYS A 37 12.88 6.07 9.94
CA LYS A 37 11.92 7.06 10.38
C LYS A 37 11.02 6.49 11.47
N PHE A 38 10.34 7.35 12.21
CA PHE A 38 9.49 7.01 13.33
C PHE A 38 8.02 7.30 13.02
N ARG A 39 7.13 6.46 13.52
CA ARG A 39 5.68 6.65 13.44
C ARG A 39 4.97 6.10 14.67
N VAL A 40 3.76 6.56 14.91
CA VAL A 40 2.84 5.85 15.82
C VAL A 40 2.32 4.60 15.13
N ILE A 41 2.35 3.48 15.85
CA ILE A 41 1.75 2.24 15.35
C ILE A 41 0.24 2.44 15.18
N PRO A 42 -0.36 2.06 14.05
CA PRO A 42 -1.78 2.24 13.82
C PRO A 42 -2.65 1.67 14.95
N HIS A 43 -3.61 2.47 15.41
CA HIS A 43 -4.57 2.11 16.45
C HIS A 43 -3.99 1.80 17.83
N THR A 44 -2.78 2.27 18.16
CA THR A 44 -2.14 2.03 19.46
C THR A 44 -2.10 3.24 20.39
N MET A 45 -2.88 4.28 20.10
CA MET A 45 -3.01 5.44 21.02
C MET A 45 -3.83 5.03 22.25
N ASN A 46 -3.17 4.42 23.23
CA ASN A 46 -3.79 4.01 24.48
C ASN A 46 -3.98 5.20 25.42
N THR A 47 -5.04 5.15 26.20
CA THR A 47 -5.38 6.18 27.20
C THR A 47 -5.44 5.56 28.57
N TYR A 48 -4.78 6.18 29.53
CA TYR A 48 -4.75 5.76 30.92
C TYR A 48 -5.20 6.92 31.82
N GLU A 49 -6.10 6.62 32.74
CA GLU A 49 -6.48 7.54 33.81
C GLU A 49 -5.58 7.29 35.03
N LEU A 50 -4.72 8.26 35.37
CA LEU A 50 -3.79 8.13 36.47
C LEU A 50 -3.83 9.41 37.29
N PHE A 51 -4.12 9.31 38.62
CA PHE A 51 -4.20 10.45 39.56
C PHE A 51 -5.07 11.61 39.08
N ARG A 52 -6.19 11.33 38.37
CA ARG A 52 -7.13 12.30 37.77
C ARG A 52 -6.57 13.03 36.53
N GLU A 53 -5.49 12.53 35.97
CA GLU A 53 -4.92 13.00 34.71
C GLU A 53 -5.10 11.93 33.64
N THR A 54 -5.47 12.36 32.45
CA THR A 54 -5.51 11.48 31.26
C THR A 54 -4.12 11.44 30.61
N ILE A 55 -3.53 10.27 30.56
CA ILE A 55 -2.22 10.03 29.94
C ILE A 55 -2.42 9.29 28.64
N PHE A 56 -1.87 9.84 27.55
CA PHE A 56 -1.81 9.21 26.25
C PHE A 56 -0.48 8.46 26.10
N ALA A 57 -0.56 7.19 25.76
CA ALA A 57 0.62 6.33 25.61
C ALA A 57 0.57 5.59 24.25
N PRO A 58 1.06 6.21 23.17
CA PRO A 58 1.18 5.57 21.87
C PRO A 58 2.31 4.57 21.87
N GLU A 59 2.18 3.51 21.07
CA GLU A 59 3.31 2.68 20.67
C GLU A 59 3.98 3.28 19.44
N ILE A 60 5.30 3.27 19.41
CA ILE A 60 6.10 3.89 18.36
C ILE A 60 6.96 2.83 17.68
N ASP A 61 6.89 2.79 16.34
CA ASP A 61 7.79 2.02 15.50
C ASP A 61 8.92 2.90 14.96
N GLU A 62 10.13 2.35 14.93
CA GLU A 62 11.19 2.77 14.03
C GLU A 62 11.15 1.87 12.80
N ILE A 63 10.92 2.45 11.62
CA ILE A 63 10.84 1.71 10.36
C ILE A 63 11.99 2.06 9.44
N CYS A 64 12.50 1.07 8.70
CA CYS A 64 13.48 1.29 7.65
C CYS A 64 12.75 1.71 6.37
N VAL A 65 13.08 2.89 5.87
CA VAL A 65 12.48 3.49 4.68
C VAL A 65 13.47 3.67 3.53
N GLY A 66 14.64 3.09 3.66
CA GLY A 66 15.69 3.10 2.64
C GLY A 66 17.02 2.59 3.20
N ASN A 67 18.01 2.51 2.34
CA ASN A 67 19.40 2.16 2.68
C ASN A 67 20.32 2.62 1.54
N ASP A 68 21.59 2.18 1.55
CA ASP A 68 22.58 2.52 0.52
C ASP A 68 22.20 2.09 -0.90
N THR A 69 21.25 1.17 -1.06
CA THR A 69 20.81 0.61 -2.36
C THR A 69 19.35 0.93 -2.71
N MET A 70 18.61 1.51 -1.81
CA MET A 70 17.20 1.91 -1.99
C MET A 70 16.96 3.28 -1.36
N THR A 71 16.59 4.23 -2.16
CA THR A 71 16.25 5.59 -1.71
C THR A 71 14.87 5.63 -1.04
N PHE A 72 14.56 6.76 -0.38
CA PHE A 72 13.24 6.97 0.19
C PHE A 72 12.15 7.06 -0.90
N ASP A 73 12.44 7.70 -2.04
CA ASP A 73 11.50 7.77 -3.16
C ASP A 73 11.18 6.38 -3.73
N GLU A 74 12.19 5.50 -3.84
CA GLU A 74 11.97 4.10 -4.26
C GLU A 74 11.15 3.31 -3.23
N TYR A 75 11.34 3.58 -1.93
CA TYR A 75 10.48 3.01 -0.89
C TYR A 75 9.02 3.45 -1.06
N GLU A 76 8.76 4.74 -1.31
CA GLU A 76 7.41 5.22 -1.59
C GLU A 76 6.78 4.53 -2.81
N GLU A 77 7.53 4.40 -3.90
CA GLU A 77 7.07 3.69 -5.10
C GLU A 77 6.76 2.20 -4.80
N CYS A 78 7.56 1.54 -3.98
CA CYS A 78 7.26 0.19 -3.50
C CYS A 78 5.95 0.15 -2.70
N ARG A 79 5.70 1.11 -1.81
CA ARG A 79 4.44 1.22 -1.06
C ARG A 79 3.24 1.43 -1.97
N MET A 80 3.37 2.30 -2.97
CA MET A 80 2.33 2.55 -3.98
C MET A 80 2.03 1.28 -4.77
N PHE A 81 3.06 0.52 -5.15
CA PHE A 81 2.89 -0.76 -5.84
C PHE A 81 2.24 -1.83 -4.96
N ASP A 82 2.59 -1.87 -3.66
CA ASP A 82 1.93 -2.75 -2.69
C ASP A 82 0.42 -2.51 -2.59
N LEU A 83 -0.01 -1.24 -2.59
CA LEU A 83 -1.44 -0.91 -2.62
C LEU A 83 -2.08 -1.45 -3.91
N THR A 84 -1.40 -1.36 -5.05
CA THR A 84 -1.89 -1.94 -6.31
C THR A 84 -2.06 -3.45 -6.21
N VAL A 85 -1.07 -4.14 -5.64
CA VAL A 85 -1.15 -5.60 -5.44
C VAL A 85 -2.28 -5.95 -4.46
N GLU A 86 -2.44 -5.20 -3.38
CA GLU A 86 -3.53 -5.43 -2.43
C GLU A 86 -4.90 -5.26 -3.10
N VAL A 87 -5.11 -4.19 -3.85
CA VAL A 87 -6.43 -3.90 -4.48
C VAL A 87 -6.72 -4.85 -5.64
N PHE A 88 -5.80 -5.01 -6.58
CA PHE A 88 -6.07 -5.67 -7.86
C PHE A 88 -5.70 -7.17 -7.88
N TYR A 89 -4.92 -7.64 -6.91
CA TYR A 89 -4.51 -9.05 -6.85
C TYR A 89 -5.04 -9.77 -5.60
N ASN A 90 -4.72 -9.27 -4.40
CA ASN A 90 -5.01 -9.97 -3.15
C ASN A 90 -6.51 -10.04 -2.82
N ASN A 91 -7.29 -9.04 -3.23
CA ASN A 91 -8.73 -8.99 -2.97
C ASN A 91 -9.55 -9.94 -3.88
N ALA A 92 -8.89 -10.68 -4.77
CA ALA A 92 -9.53 -11.66 -5.66
C ALA A 92 -10.62 -11.11 -6.60
N LEU A 93 -10.65 -9.79 -6.83
CA LEU A 93 -11.66 -9.12 -7.67
C LEU A 93 -11.58 -9.51 -9.15
N LEU A 94 -10.41 -9.94 -9.63
CA LEU A 94 -10.10 -10.16 -11.03
C LEU A 94 -9.79 -11.64 -11.34
N LEU A 95 -10.28 -12.59 -10.53
CA LEU A 95 -9.94 -14.01 -10.68
C LEU A 95 -10.30 -14.57 -12.07
N GLU A 96 -11.48 -14.23 -12.60
CA GLU A 96 -11.90 -14.72 -13.92
C GLU A 96 -11.04 -14.10 -15.02
N LEU A 97 -10.68 -12.83 -14.90
CA LEU A 97 -9.73 -12.19 -15.82
C LEU A 97 -8.36 -12.88 -15.75
N PHE A 98 -7.87 -13.23 -14.56
CA PHE A 98 -6.59 -13.93 -14.42
C PHE A 98 -6.61 -15.32 -15.07
N LYS A 99 -7.72 -16.06 -14.96
CA LYS A 99 -7.88 -17.34 -15.65
C LYS A 99 -7.80 -17.17 -17.16
N LEU A 100 -8.48 -16.14 -17.69
CA LEU A 100 -8.47 -15.85 -19.12
C LEU A 100 -7.08 -15.45 -19.62
N LEU A 101 -6.36 -14.57 -18.91
CA LEU A 101 -4.99 -14.17 -19.24
C LEU A 101 -4.04 -15.38 -19.26
N LYS A 102 -4.10 -16.23 -18.22
CA LYS A 102 -3.29 -17.46 -18.16
C LYS A 102 -3.58 -18.40 -19.33
N ALA A 103 -4.86 -18.58 -19.69
CA ALA A 103 -5.25 -19.41 -20.84
C ALA A 103 -4.68 -18.89 -22.17
N ARG A 104 -4.35 -17.60 -22.27
CA ARG A 104 -3.76 -16.94 -23.42
C ARG A 104 -2.24 -16.72 -23.31
N GLY A 105 -1.61 -17.27 -22.27
CA GLY A 105 -0.17 -17.16 -22.03
C GLY A 105 0.30 -15.76 -21.63
N ILE A 106 -0.61 -14.89 -21.17
CA ILE A 106 -0.31 -13.52 -20.73
C ILE A 106 -0.05 -13.56 -19.23
N ARG A 107 1.07 -12.97 -18.79
CA ARG A 107 1.46 -12.94 -17.38
C ARG A 107 0.60 -11.97 -16.59
N ILE A 108 0.16 -12.38 -15.40
CA ILE A 108 -0.62 -11.54 -14.48
C ILE A 108 0.25 -10.39 -13.97
N SER A 109 1.53 -10.62 -13.71
CA SER A 109 2.45 -9.56 -13.29
C SER A 109 2.51 -8.41 -14.30
N THR A 110 2.42 -8.70 -15.60
CA THR A 110 2.35 -7.67 -16.65
C THR A 110 1.07 -6.84 -16.53
N LEU A 111 -0.07 -7.49 -16.30
CA LEU A 111 -1.33 -6.78 -16.05
C LEU A 111 -1.21 -5.85 -14.84
N ILE A 112 -0.76 -6.36 -13.70
CA ILE A 112 -0.65 -5.59 -12.45
C ILE A 112 0.29 -4.38 -12.61
N THR A 113 1.44 -4.57 -13.26
CA THR A 113 2.38 -3.46 -13.53
C THR A 113 1.75 -2.37 -14.40
N ARG A 114 1.01 -2.75 -15.44
CA ARG A 114 0.33 -1.78 -16.31
C ARG A 114 -0.86 -1.09 -15.62
N ILE A 115 -1.61 -1.83 -14.80
CA ILE A 115 -2.64 -1.25 -13.96
C ILE A 115 -2.05 -0.19 -13.05
N HIS A 116 -0.93 -0.50 -12.37
CA HIS A 116 -0.23 0.45 -11.51
C HIS A 116 0.10 1.75 -12.25
N ALA A 117 0.78 1.63 -13.39
CA ALA A 117 1.14 2.79 -14.20
C ALA A 117 -0.09 3.62 -14.64
N ARG A 118 -1.20 2.97 -14.99
CA ARG A 118 -2.46 3.62 -15.38
C ARG A 118 -3.14 4.30 -14.19
N ALA A 119 -3.28 3.57 -13.08
CA ALA A 119 -3.99 4.03 -11.88
C ALA A 119 -3.30 5.23 -11.23
N THR A 120 -1.96 5.31 -11.31
CA THR A 120 -1.17 6.39 -10.70
C THR A 120 -0.96 7.60 -11.62
N SER A 121 -1.14 7.47 -12.94
CA SER A 121 -0.86 8.53 -13.91
C SER A 121 -2.09 9.25 -14.47
N ALA A 122 -3.27 8.65 -14.36
CA ALA A 122 -4.51 9.22 -14.90
C ALA A 122 -5.12 10.27 -13.96
N ALA A 123 -5.74 11.31 -14.52
CA ALA A 123 -6.58 12.22 -13.73
C ALA A 123 -7.91 11.50 -13.40
N SER A 124 -7.97 10.79 -12.27
CA SER A 124 -9.11 9.97 -11.85
C SER A 124 -9.23 9.95 -10.33
N LEU A 125 -10.41 9.58 -9.83
CA LEU A 125 -10.64 9.40 -8.40
C LEU A 125 -9.70 8.33 -7.80
N VAL A 126 -9.37 7.29 -8.56
CA VAL A 126 -8.41 6.27 -8.13
C VAL A 126 -7.01 6.88 -7.96
N ALA A 127 -6.57 7.73 -8.89
CA ALA A 127 -5.29 8.43 -8.77
C ALA A 127 -5.27 9.38 -7.56
N GLU A 128 -6.36 10.06 -7.26
CA GLU A 128 -6.49 10.89 -6.05
C GLU A 128 -6.35 10.06 -4.77
N LEU A 129 -6.87 8.83 -4.76
CA LEU A 129 -6.70 7.90 -3.63
C LEU A 129 -5.24 7.46 -3.49
N TYR A 130 -4.54 7.20 -4.60
CA TYR A 130 -3.10 6.92 -4.56
C TYR A 130 -2.30 8.11 -4.00
N GLU A 131 -2.61 9.33 -4.40
CA GLU A 131 -1.96 10.52 -3.85
C GLU A 131 -2.30 10.74 -2.36
N GLY A 132 -3.51 10.41 -1.94
CA GLY A 132 -3.89 10.38 -0.53
C GLY A 132 -3.05 9.36 0.25
N PHE A 133 -2.93 8.15 -0.26
CA PHE A 133 -2.11 7.09 0.32
C PHE A 133 -0.64 7.51 0.44
N ARG A 134 -0.08 8.13 -0.61
CA ARG A 134 1.30 8.65 -0.59
C ARG A 134 1.49 9.69 0.52
N ARG A 135 0.56 10.63 0.66
CA ARG A 135 0.62 11.64 1.73
C ARG A 135 0.62 11.02 3.11
N GLU A 136 -0.24 10.03 3.38
CA GLU A 136 -0.29 9.35 4.68
C GLU A 136 0.91 8.44 4.92
N THR A 137 1.44 7.78 3.88
CA THR A 137 2.71 7.03 3.97
C THR A 137 3.87 7.94 4.40
N ASN A 138 3.78 9.24 4.12
CA ASN A 138 4.78 10.26 4.49
C ASN A 138 4.53 10.92 5.85
N GLU A 139 3.54 10.50 6.63
CA GLU A 139 3.37 10.92 8.03
C GLU A 139 4.42 10.27 8.93
N LEU A 140 5.70 10.61 8.67
CA LEU A 140 6.86 10.03 9.31
C LEU A 140 7.73 11.13 9.94
N PHE A 141 8.44 10.78 11.00
CA PHE A 141 9.30 11.69 11.76
C PHE A 141 10.76 11.26 11.69
N ASP A 142 11.67 12.22 11.61
CA ASP A 142 13.10 11.95 11.51
C ASP A 142 13.72 11.48 12.83
N SER A 143 13.08 11.77 13.95
CA SER A 143 13.54 11.33 15.26
C SER A 143 12.40 11.05 16.22
N HIS A 144 12.72 10.28 17.25
CA HIS A 144 11.79 10.00 18.35
C HIS A 144 11.38 11.29 19.09
N GLU A 145 12.31 12.26 19.23
CA GLU A 145 12.02 13.56 19.83
C GLU A 145 11.01 14.36 19.01
N GLN A 146 11.19 14.43 17.69
CA GLN A 146 10.24 15.14 16.82
C GLN A 146 8.85 14.54 16.91
N LEU A 147 8.73 13.21 16.94
CA LEU A 147 7.45 12.54 17.12
C LEU A 147 6.83 12.88 18.48
N HIS A 148 7.60 12.82 19.56
CA HIS A 148 7.11 13.18 20.89
C HIS A 148 6.68 14.65 20.98
N ASP A 149 7.42 15.56 20.37
CA ASP A 149 7.06 16.98 20.35
C ASP A 149 5.77 17.22 19.53
N PHE A 150 5.58 16.45 18.48
CA PHE A 150 4.33 16.47 17.72
C PHE A 150 3.15 15.96 18.57
N LEU A 151 3.33 14.83 19.25
CA LEU A 151 2.28 14.21 20.09
C LEU A 151 1.86 15.08 21.29
N ARG A 152 2.74 15.96 21.79
CA ARG A 152 2.44 16.90 22.87
C ARG A 152 1.62 18.13 22.44
N ARG A 153 1.41 18.34 21.13
CA ARG A 153 0.63 19.48 20.63
C ARG A 153 -0.84 19.27 20.95
N ASP A 154 -1.51 20.35 21.28
CA ASP A 154 -2.95 20.34 21.61
C ASP A 154 -3.77 19.70 20.47
N GLY A 155 -4.65 18.80 20.84
CA GLY A 155 -5.58 18.12 19.93
C GLY A 155 -4.98 17.00 19.07
N VAL A 156 -3.68 16.71 19.16
CA VAL A 156 -3.05 15.63 18.36
C VAL A 156 -3.44 14.25 18.88
N ALA A 157 -3.42 14.06 20.20
CA ALA A 157 -3.82 12.78 20.79
C ALA A 157 -5.26 12.41 20.43
N GLU A 158 -6.17 13.38 20.46
CA GLU A 158 -7.57 13.22 20.07
C GLU A 158 -7.72 12.87 18.59
N LYS A 159 -6.87 13.39 17.72
CA LYS A 159 -6.86 13.01 16.28
C LYS A 159 -6.47 11.55 16.07
N TYR A 160 -5.49 11.06 16.81
CA TYR A 160 -5.14 9.62 16.79
C TYR A 160 -6.28 8.77 17.35
N GLN A 161 -6.92 9.18 18.43
CA GLN A 161 -8.07 8.46 19.01
C GLN A 161 -9.29 8.42 18.10
N SER A 162 -9.55 9.52 17.39
CA SER A 162 -10.69 9.62 16.47
C SER A 162 -10.42 8.96 15.09
N GLY A 163 -9.20 8.46 14.85
CA GLY A 163 -8.82 7.89 13.56
C GLY A 163 -8.60 8.93 12.45
N GLN A 164 -8.39 10.21 12.82
CA GLN A 164 -7.95 11.23 11.86
C GLN A 164 -6.45 11.13 11.54
N LEU A 165 -5.68 10.52 12.45
CA LEU A 165 -4.26 10.20 12.30
C LEU A 165 -4.01 8.75 12.73
N GLY A 166 -2.87 8.18 12.31
CA GLY A 166 -2.42 6.85 12.74
C GLY A 166 -3.28 5.70 12.24
N ASN A 167 -3.83 5.82 11.06
CA ASN A 167 -4.57 4.74 10.43
C ASN A 167 -3.62 3.67 9.84
N ASN A 168 -4.16 2.48 9.62
CA ASN A 168 -3.54 1.54 8.69
C ASN A 168 -3.89 2.00 7.27
N GLU A 169 -3.03 2.85 6.71
CA GLU A 169 -3.24 3.49 5.42
C GLU A 169 -3.50 2.48 4.29
N GLN A 170 -2.78 1.37 4.25
CA GLN A 170 -2.94 0.34 3.22
C GLN A 170 -4.31 -0.31 3.27
N LEU A 171 -4.77 -0.68 4.46
CA LEU A 171 -6.09 -1.27 4.64
C LEU A 171 -7.20 -0.26 4.32
N MET A 172 -7.04 0.98 4.77
CA MET A 172 -8.03 2.04 4.57
C MET A 172 -8.19 2.39 3.09
N TYR A 173 -7.10 2.65 2.37
CA TYR A 173 -7.18 3.02 0.95
C TYR A 173 -7.60 1.83 0.08
N SER A 174 -7.19 0.60 0.41
CA SER A 174 -7.72 -0.60 -0.25
C SER A 174 -9.24 -0.71 -0.07
N ALA A 175 -9.74 -0.51 1.15
CA ALA A 175 -11.18 -0.54 1.42
C ALA A 175 -11.92 0.58 0.69
N MET A 176 -11.39 1.80 0.65
CA MET A 176 -11.98 2.92 -0.12
C MET A 176 -12.10 2.58 -1.60
N MET A 177 -11.06 2.01 -2.21
CA MET A 177 -11.07 1.60 -3.62
C MET A 177 -12.07 0.47 -3.87
N VAL A 178 -12.06 -0.57 -3.03
CA VAL A 178 -12.89 -1.76 -3.22
C VAL A 178 -14.37 -1.48 -2.93
N PHE A 179 -14.69 -0.75 -1.88
CA PHE A 179 -16.10 -0.52 -1.50
C PHE A 179 -16.68 0.79 -2.04
N GLY A 180 -15.84 1.80 -2.29
CA GLY A 180 -16.29 3.09 -2.78
C GLY A 180 -16.17 3.30 -4.29
N HIS A 181 -15.17 2.65 -4.92
CA HIS A 181 -14.78 2.92 -6.31
C HIS A 181 -14.60 1.65 -7.15
N MET A 182 -15.32 0.57 -6.83
CA MET A 182 -15.23 -0.72 -7.52
C MET A 182 -15.34 -0.62 -9.04
N LYS A 183 -16.26 0.21 -9.53
CA LYS A 183 -16.46 0.40 -10.99
C LYS A 183 -15.21 0.99 -11.65
N ASP A 184 -14.59 1.99 -11.03
CA ASP A 184 -13.38 2.64 -11.55
C ASP A 184 -12.20 1.67 -11.53
N VAL A 185 -12.07 0.88 -10.44
CA VAL A 185 -11.08 -0.19 -10.28
C VAL A 185 -11.25 -1.23 -11.41
N HIS A 186 -12.45 -1.71 -11.65
CA HIS A 186 -12.74 -2.65 -12.74
C HIS A 186 -12.44 -2.03 -14.11
N HIS A 187 -12.89 -0.80 -14.39
CA HIS A 187 -12.62 -0.15 -15.68
C HIS A 187 -11.12 -0.06 -15.97
N ILE A 188 -10.32 0.37 -15.01
CA ILE A 188 -8.85 0.42 -15.17
C ILE A 188 -8.30 -0.97 -15.53
N ALA A 189 -8.68 -2.00 -14.77
CA ALA A 189 -8.16 -3.35 -14.97
C ALA A 189 -8.56 -3.94 -16.33
N TYR A 190 -9.82 -3.80 -16.70
CA TYR A 190 -10.33 -4.36 -17.95
C TYR A 190 -9.87 -3.59 -19.19
N ASP A 191 -9.67 -2.28 -19.11
CA ASP A 191 -9.10 -1.50 -20.20
C ASP A 191 -7.64 -1.92 -20.47
N VAL A 192 -6.84 -2.07 -19.42
CA VAL A 192 -5.47 -2.61 -19.54
C VAL A 192 -5.49 -4.04 -20.10
N ALA A 193 -6.42 -4.86 -19.65
CA ALA A 193 -6.55 -6.22 -20.17
C ALA A 193 -6.89 -6.24 -21.66
N ARG A 194 -7.83 -5.41 -22.13
CA ARG A 194 -8.17 -5.29 -23.56
C ARG A 194 -6.95 -4.91 -24.39
N GLU A 195 -6.11 -4.00 -23.92
CA GLU A 195 -4.87 -3.63 -24.58
C GLU A 195 -3.91 -4.80 -24.66
N LEU A 196 -3.70 -5.52 -23.56
CA LEU A 196 -2.85 -6.69 -23.51
C LEU A 196 -3.31 -7.80 -24.46
N PHE A 197 -4.61 -8.07 -24.52
CA PHE A 197 -5.15 -9.05 -25.47
C PHE A 197 -4.92 -8.65 -26.93
N ARG A 198 -5.10 -7.36 -27.26
CA ARG A 198 -4.83 -6.85 -28.63
C ARG A 198 -3.35 -6.98 -29.01
N GLU A 199 -2.45 -6.56 -28.13
CA GLU A 199 -1.01 -6.62 -28.34
C GLU A 199 -0.51 -8.05 -28.53
N ASN A 200 -1.14 -9.02 -27.89
CA ASN A 200 -0.79 -10.44 -28.00
C ASN A 200 -1.59 -11.18 -29.09
N GLY A 201 -2.37 -10.48 -29.92
CA GLY A 201 -3.16 -11.09 -30.98
C GLY A 201 -4.26 -12.04 -30.48
N ALA A 202 -4.70 -11.86 -29.22
CA ALA A 202 -5.65 -12.72 -28.53
C ALA A 202 -7.02 -12.03 -28.28
N TYR A 203 -7.28 -10.89 -28.92
CA TYR A 203 -8.54 -10.13 -28.77
C TYR A 203 -9.52 -10.56 -29.86
N GLU A 204 -10.28 -11.61 -29.58
CA GLU A 204 -11.35 -12.15 -30.42
C GLU A 204 -12.72 -11.58 -29.96
N ASP A 205 -13.76 -11.63 -30.82
CA ASP A 205 -15.08 -11.07 -30.51
C ASP A 205 -15.65 -11.60 -29.19
N TRP A 206 -15.54 -12.91 -28.95
CA TRP A 206 -16.02 -13.52 -27.71
C TRP A 206 -15.25 -13.04 -26.46
N VAL A 207 -13.97 -12.64 -26.61
CA VAL A 207 -13.18 -12.06 -25.52
C VAL A 207 -13.73 -10.68 -25.17
N ALA A 208 -14.11 -9.90 -26.18
CA ALA A 208 -14.71 -8.60 -25.99
C ALA A 208 -16.05 -8.71 -25.24
N ASP A 209 -16.91 -9.64 -25.65
CA ASP A 209 -18.20 -9.92 -25.02
C ASP A 209 -18.01 -10.37 -23.58
N TYR A 210 -17.14 -11.34 -23.35
CA TYR A 210 -16.85 -11.87 -22.00
C TYR A 210 -16.32 -10.80 -21.05
N LEU A 211 -15.37 -9.97 -21.50
CA LEU A 211 -14.86 -8.86 -20.67
C LEU A 211 -15.94 -7.81 -20.38
N SER A 212 -16.91 -7.63 -21.25
CA SER A 212 -18.02 -6.71 -21.01
C SER A 212 -18.99 -7.25 -19.97
N GLU A 213 -19.30 -8.54 -20.00
CA GLU A 213 -20.15 -9.21 -19.00
C GLU A 213 -19.52 -9.23 -17.59
N LEU A 214 -18.17 -9.25 -17.48
CA LEU A 214 -17.49 -9.24 -16.19
C LEU A 214 -17.49 -7.87 -15.47
N ILE A 215 -17.85 -6.78 -16.19
CA ILE A 215 -17.88 -5.42 -15.64
C ILE A 215 -19.28 -5.06 -15.11
N GLU A 216 -20.33 -5.68 -15.63
CA GLU A 216 -21.73 -5.47 -15.19
C GLU A 216 -22.00 -6.10 -13.82
#